data_a997e5695c4e378c1281b58db69805cc
#
_entry.id   a997e5695c4e378c1281b58db69805cc
#
_cell.length_a   1.000
_cell.length_b   1.000
_cell.length_c   1.000
_cell.angle_alpha   90.00
_cell.angle_beta   90.00
_cell.angle_gamma   90.00
#
_symmetry.space_group_name_H-M   'P 1'
#
loop_
_entity.id
_entity.type
_entity.pdbx_description
1 polymer ?
#
loop_
_entity_poly.entity_id
_entity_poly.type
_entity_poly.pdbx_seq_one_letter_code
_entity_poly.pdbx_strand_id
1 'polypeptide(L)'
;MSAFRHLLVIAAAIVAPAMCAAGSKPDIENGKATFTTVCNVCHSVQKTGGPNQGPNLLGVVGRKAGSEPQFTGYSAALKASNITWSAKTLDKFLVDPMAKVPGTLMPIQIADDKTRADVIAYLATLKKEE
;
A
#
# COMPACT_ATOMS: atom_id res chain seq x y z
N MET A 1 48.03 59.99 8.06
CA MET A 1 48.07 58.66 8.74
C MET A 1 46.64 58.17 8.82
N SER A 2 46.21 57.41 7.85
CA SER A 2 44.83 56.85 7.75
C SER A 2 44.83 55.43 8.20
N ALA A 3 44.15 55.15 9.31
CA ALA A 3 43.94 53.80 9.80
C ALA A 3 42.69 53.21 9.14
N PHE A 4 42.88 52.23 8.25
CA PHE A 4 41.82 51.43 7.68
C PHE A 4 41.38 50.36 8.70
N ARG A 5 40.18 50.50 9.25
CA ARG A 5 39.53 49.49 10.10
C ARG A 5 38.80 48.49 9.19
N HIS A 6 39.36 47.31 9.08
CA HIS A 6 38.68 46.19 8.40
C HIS A 6 37.56 45.65 9.28
N LEU A 7 36.32 45.83 8.86
CA LEU A 7 35.16 45.23 9.50
C LEU A 7 35.02 43.77 8.96
N LEU A 8 35.28 42.82 9.84
CA LEU A 8 35.06 41.39 9.52
C LEU A 8 33.55 41.09 9.66
N VAL A 9 32.86 40.88 8.57
CA VAL A 9 31.46 40.41 8.59
C VAL A 9 31.49 38.89 8.68
N ILE A 10 31.17 38.37 9.86
CA ILE A 10 30.99 36.93 10.05
C ILE A 10 29.56 36.56 9.60
N ALA A 11 29.45 35.95 8.44
CA ALA A 11 28.19 35.40 7.99
C ALA A 11 27.90 34.06 8.74
N ALA A 12 26.99 34.12 9.69
CA ALA A 12 26.50 32.93 10.38
C ALA A 12 25.59 32.12 9.41
N ALA A 13 26.07 31.00 8.93
CA ALA A 13 25.25 30.08 8.17
C ALA A 13 24.24 29.37 9.10
N ILE A 14 22.97 29.71 8.96
CA ILE A 14 21.86 29.03 9.65
C ILE A 14 21.65 27.68 8.95
N VAL A 15 22.16 26.61 9.55
CA VAL A 15 21.84 25.24 9.14
C VAL A 15 20.46 24.93 9.71
N ALA A 16 19.43 24.99 8.85
CA ALA A 16 18.11 24.52 9.19
C ALA A 16 18.13 22.99 9.33
N PRO A 17 17.64 22.40 10.43
CA PRO A 17 17.54 20.97 10.53
C PRO A 17 16.51 20.46 9.50
N ALA A 18 16.91 19.52 8.64
CA ALA A 18 16.01 18.80 7.79
C ALA A 18 15.04 17.99 8.68
N MET A 19 13.79 18.47 8.79
CA MET A 19 12.72 17.67 9.40
C MET A 19 12.50 16.46 8.51
N CYS A 20 13.02 15.31 8.93
CA CYS A 20 12.56 14.02 8.42
C CYS A 20 11.06 13.97 8.71
N ALA A 21 10.24 14.01 7.66
CA ALA A 21 8.83 13.72 7.77
C ALA A 21 8.71 12.25 8.21
N ALA A 22 8.52 12.03 9.50
CA ALA A 22 8.14 10.73 10.03
C ALA A 22 6.79 10.39 9.39
N GLY A 23 6.76 9.39 8.51
CA GLY A 23 5.54 8.91 7.92
C GLY A 23 4.53 8.62 9.03
N SER A 24 3.33 9.19 8.93
CA SER A 24 2.28 8.96 9.93
C SER A 24 1.97 7.47 10.03
N LYS A 25 1.77 6.99 11.27
CA LYS A 25 1.36 5.59 11.51
C LYS A 25 0.09 5.28 10.68
N PRO A 26 -0.01 4.11 10.06
CA PRO A 26 -1.21 3.71 9.34
C PRO A 26 -2.46 3.74 10.23
N ASP A 27 -3.56 4.20 9.66
CA ASP A 27 -4.88 4.27 10.30
C ASP A 27 -5.77 3.13 9.79
N ILE A 28 -6.05 2.16 10.66
CA ILE A 28 -6.82 0.96 10.32
C ILE A 28 -8.28 1.31 10.01
N GLU A 29 -8.88 2.27 10.72
CA GLU A 29 -10.28 2.66 10.49
C GLU A 29 -10.43 3.38 9.14
N ASN A 30 -9.49 4.26 8.79
CA ASN A 30 -9.45 4.87 7.46
C ASN A 30 -9.21 3.80 6.37
N GLY A 31 -8.35 2.83 6.64
CA GLY A 31 -8.12 1.69 5.76
C GLY A 31 -9.38 0.85 5.52
N LYS A 32 -10.16 0.60 6.58
CA LYS A 32 -11.47 -0.07 6.50
C LYS A 32 -12.48 0.74 5.70
N ALA A 33 -12.55 2.05 5.92
CA ALA A 33 -13.45 2.94 5.18
C ALA A 33 -13.11 2.93 3.68
N THR A 34 -11.83 3.04 3.34
CA THR A 34 -11.34 2.96 1.95
C THR A 34 -11.63 1.59 1.34
N PHE A 35 -11.38 0.50 2.09
CA PHE A 35 -11.74 -0.85 1.62
C PHE A 35 -13.21 -0.94 1.27
N THR A 36 -14.09 -0.45 2.14
CA THR A 36 -15.55 -0.52 1.96
C THR A 36 -16.02 0.24 0.72
N THR A 37 -15.41 1.37 0.43
CA THR A 37 -15.84 2.23 -0.69
C THR A 37 -15.18 1.87 -2.03
N VAL A 38 -13.95 1.36 -2.01
CA VAL A 38 -13.15 1.13 -3.23
C VAL A 38 -13.01 -0.37 -3.53
N CYS A 39 -12.62 -1.17 -2.54
CA CYS A 39 -12.24 -2.57 -2.75
C CYS A 39 -13.46 -3.52 -2.70
N ASN A 40 -14.42 -3.22 -1.84
CA ASN A 40 -15.58 -4.09 -1.58
C ASN A 40 -16.54 -4.19 -2.77
N VAL A 41 -16.38 -3.34 -3.78
CA VAL A 41 -17.11 -3.43 -5.05
C VAL A 41 -16.81 -4.79 -5.75
N CYS A 42 -15.57 -5.26 -5.63
CA CYS A 42 -15.10 -6.47 -6.28
C CYS A 42 -14.67 -7.57 -5.30
N HIS A 43 -14.25 -7.22 -4.08
CA HIS A 43 -13.69 -8.14 -3.10
C HIS A 43 -14.57 -8.26 -1.85
N SER A 44 -14.55 -9.43 -1.22
CA SER A 44 -15.13 -9.66 0.09
C SER A 44 -14.02 -9.92 1.13
N VAL A 45 -14.34 -9.71 2.41
CA VAL A 45 -13.51 -10.12 3.56
C VAL A 45 -14.31 -10.92 4.58
N GLN A 46 -15.46 -11.44 4.18
CA GLN A 46 -16.35 -12.20 5.07
C GLN A 46 -16.02 -13.69 5.02
N LYS A 47 -16.21 -14.40 6.15
CA LYS A 47 -16.01 -15.85 6.24
C LYS A 47 -16.98 -16.62 5.34
N THR A 48 -18.20 -16.13 5.24
CA THR A 48 -19.29 -16.70 4.40
C THR A 48 -19.64 -15.72 3.32
N GLY A 49 -19.50 -16.11 2.11
CA GLY A 49 -19.78 -15.28 0.93
C GLY A 49 -18.88 -15.72 -0.21
N GLY A 50 -19.49 -16.00 -1.35
CA GLY A 50 -18.76 -16.38 -2.54
C GLY A 50 -17.87 -15.24 -3.05
N PRO A 51 -16.95 -15.55 -3.97
CA PRO A 51 -16.18 -14.54 -4.66
C PRO A 51 -17.11 -13.68 -5.51
N ASN A 52 -16.81 -12.38 -5.48
CA ASN A 52 -17.42 -11.40 -6.38
C ASN A 52 -16.64 -11.37 -7.71
N GLN A 53 -16.39 -10.18 -8.25
CA GLN A 53 -15.54 -10.00 -9.43
C GLN A 53 -14.05 -10.24 -9.12
N GLY A 54 -13.67 -10.21 -7.85
CA GLY A 54 -12.33 -10.49 -7.34
C GLY A 54 -12.34 -11.52 -6.21
N PRO A 55 -11.17 -12.07 -5.84
CA PRO A 55 -11.06 -13.03 -4.76
C PRO A 55 -11.41 -12.44 -3.39
N ASN A 56 -11.83 -13.29 -2.47
CA ASN A 56 -11.96 -12.93 -1.06
C ASN A 56 -10.58 -12.58 -0.48
N LEU A 57 -10.48 -11.44 0.21
CA LEU A 57 -9.25 -10.92 0.78
C LEU A 57 -9.06 -11.23 2.28
N LEU A 58 -9.99 -11.99 2.90
CA LEU A 58 -9.78 -12.47 4.27
C LEU A 58 -8.51 -13.32 4.32
N GLY A 59 -7.57 -12.96 5.19
CA GLY A 59 -6.29 -13.64 5.31
C GLY A 59 -5.38 -13.50 4.08
N VAL A 60 -5.51 -12.42 3.32
CA VAL A 60 -4.68 -12.20 2.13
C VAL A 60 -3.20 -12.02 2.43
N VAL A 61 -2.86 -11.39 3.56
CA VAL A 61 -1.45 -11.22 3.97
C VAL A 61 -0.86 -12.59 4.36
N GLY A 62 0.25 -12.95 3.73
CA GLY A 62 0.89 -14.26 3.84
C GLY A 62 0.44 -15.27 2.78
N ARG A 63 -0.61 -14.98 2.02
CA ARG A 63 -1.15 -15.87 0.98
C ARG A 63 -0.42 -15.68 -0.36
N LYS A 64 -0.25 -16.77 -1.09
CA LYS A 64 0.30 -16.74 -2.46
C LYS A 64 -0.71 -16.08 -3.41
N ALA A 65 -0.23 -15.24 -4.34
CA ALA A 65 -1.06 -14.66 -5.37
C ALA A 65 -1.71 -15.75 -6.25
N GLY A 66 -2.98 -15.54 -6.60
CA GLY A 66 -3.71 -16.51 -7.43
C GLY A 66 -4.12 -17.78 -6.73
N SER A 67 -4.12 -17.86 -5.39
CA SER A 67 -4.32 -19.10 -4.64
C SER A 67 -5.60 -19.17 -3.80
N GLU A 68 -6.49 -18.17 -3.86
CA GLU A 68 -7.80 -18.31 -3.17
C GLU A 68 -8.64 -19.39 -3.88
N PRO A 69 -8.94 -20.52 -3.22
CA PRO A 69 -9.51 -21.69 -3.91
C PRO A 69 -10.93 -21.47 -4.41
N GLN A 70 -11.68 -20.55 -3.81
CA GLN A 70 -13.06 -20.26 -4.21
C GLN A 70 -13.15 -19.30 -5.40
N PHE A 71 -12.03 -18.70 -5.83
CA PHE A 71 -12.00 -17.77 -6.97
C PHE A 71 -11.27 -18.38 -8.16
N THR A 72 -11.97 -18.59 -9.26
CA THR A 72 -11.41 -19.20 -10.48
C THR A 72 -10.99 -18.16 -11.52
N GLY A 73 -11.37 -16.87 -11.35
CA GLY A 73 -11.18 -15.80 -12.32
C GLY A 73 -9.79 -15.14 -12.35
N TYR A 74 -8.77 -15.79 -11.80
CA TYR A 74 -7.40 -15.23 -11.85
C TYR A 74 -6.81 -15.24 -13.26
N SER A 75 -6.12 -14.15 -13.63
CA SER A 75 -5.29 -14.15 -14.84
C SER A 75 -4.14 -15.15 -14.73
N ALA A 76 -3.70 -15.67 -15.88
CA ALA A 76 -2.50 -16.51 -15.95
C ALA A 76 -1.27 -15.78 -15.41
N ALA A 77 -1.15 -14.47 -15.71
CA ALA A 77 -0.08 -13.63 -15.24
C ALA A 77 0.00 -13.56 -13.70
N LEU A 78 -1.15 -13.39 -13.02
CA LEU A 78 -1.16 -13.32 -11.57
C LEU A 78 -0.81 -14.67 -10.93
N LYS A 79 -1.31 -15.79 -11.49
CA LYS A 79 -0.95 -17.13 -11.04
C LYS A 79 0.55 -17.43 -11.20
N ALA A 80 1.14 -16.96 -12.30
CA ALA A 80 2.57 -17.16 -12.61
C ALA A 80 3.50 -16.17 -11.89
N SER A 81 2.98 -15.15 -11.23
CA SER A 81 3.77 -14.06 -10.63
C SER A 81 4.67 -14.50 -9.47
N ASN A 82 4.41 -15.64 -8.85
CA ASN A 82 5.09 -16.16 -7.65
C ASN A 82 5.13 -15.18 -6.47
N ILE A 83 4.22 -14.20 -6.44
CA ILE A 83 4.13 -13.23 -5.36
C ILE A 83 3.50 -13.90 -4.14
N THR A 84 4.11 -13.71 -2.96
CA THR A 84 3.44 -13.89 -1.68
C THR A 84 3.07 -12.52 -1.15
N TRP A 85 1.81 -12.34 -0.77
CA TRP A 85 1.30 -11.07 -0.32
C TRP A 85 1.87 -10.71 1.06
N SER A 86 2.56 -9.61 1.12
CA SER A 86 3.05 -8.94 2.33
C SER A 86 2.69 -7.47 2.23
N ALA A 87 2.86 -6.70 3.30
CA ALA A 87 2.66 -5.25 3.23
C ALA A 87 3.47 -4.62 2.09
N LYS A 88 4.73 -5.03 1.91
CA LYS A 88 5.62 -4.52 0.85
C LYS A 88 5.16 -4.90 -0.57
N THR A 89 4.70 -6.14 -0.76
CA THR A 89 4.27 -6.59 -2.10
C THR A 89 2.89 -6.05 -2.46
N LEU A 90 2.00 -5.91 -1.48
CA LEU A 90 0.71 -5.22 -1.63
C LEU A 90 0.89 -3.75 -1.96
N ASP A 91 1.81 -3.05 -1.28
CA ASP A 91 2.11 -1.65 -1.57
C ASP A 91 2.51 -1.46 -3.04
N LYS A 92 3.47 -2.23 -3.52
CA LYS A 92 3.92 -2.19 -4.92
C LYS A 92 2.84 -2.56 -5.93
N PHE A 93 1.97 -3.50 -5.57
CA PHE A 93 0.89 -3.94 -6.44
C PHE A 93 -0.22 -2.89 -6.51
N LEU A 94 -0.61 -2.31 -5.39
CA LEU A 94 -1.71 -1.33 -5.32
C LEU A 94 -1.36 0.04 -5.92
N VAL A 95 -0.07 0.39 -6.01
CA VAL A 95 0.36 1.61 -6.74
C VAL A 95 -0.04 1.50 -8.21
N ASP A 96 0.32 0.39 -8.84
CA ASP A 96 0.00 0.11 -10.24
C ASP A 96 -0.03 -1.42 -10.47
N PRO A 97 -1.20 -2.05 -10.37
CA PRO A 97 -1.33 -3.48 -10.58
C PRO A 97 -0.86 -3.94 -11.96
N MET A 98 -1.15 -3.15 -13.00
CA MET A 98 -0.82 -3.50 -14.38
C MET A 98 0.68 -3.42 -14.66
N ALA A 99 1.38 -2.44 -14.07
CA ALA A 99 2.83 -2.35 -14.15
C ALA A 99 3.51 -3.44 -13.31
N LYS A 100 2.96 -3.77 -12.14
CA LYS A 100 3.53 -4.78 -11.23
C LYS A 100 3.35 -6.21 -11.76
N VAL A 101 2.19 -6.50 -12.33
CA VAL A 101 1.85 -7.80 -12.93
C VAL A 101 1.18 -7.55 -14.28
N PRO A 102 1.95 -7.38 -15.36
CA PRO A 102 1.39 -7.21 -16.70
C PRO A 102 0.46 -8.37 -17.05
N GLY A 103 -0.77 -8.06 -17.42
CA GLY A 103 -1.82 -9.05 -17.67
C GLY A 103 -2.68 -9.40 -16.45
N THR A 104 -2.54 -8.70 -15.33
CA THR A 104 -3.55 -8.77 -14.25
C THR A 104 -4.88 -8.21 -14.73
N LEU A 105 -5.97 -8.71 -14.15
CA LEU A 105 -7.34 -8.21 -14.44
C LEU A 105 -7.82 -7.15 -13.44
N MET A 106 -7.01 -6.79 -12.44
CA MET A 106 -7.32 -5.77 -11.45
C MET A 106 -6.88 -4.38 -11.95
N PRO A 107 -7.81 -3.48 -12.27
CA PRO A 107 -7.46 -2.17 -12.85
C PRO A 107 -7.31 -1.06 -11.80
N ILE A 108 -7.67 -1.33 -10.53
CA ILE A 108 -7.76 -0.30 -9.49
C ILE A 108 -6.38 0.01 -8.92
N GLN A 109 -6.04 1.31 -8.90
CA GLN A 109 -4.83 1.86 -8.33
C GLN A 109 -5.16 2.67 -7.07
N ILE A 110 -4.27 2.66 -6.08
CA ILE A 110 -4.29 3.53 -4.91
C ILE A 110 -2.99 4.32 -4.92
N ALA A 111 -2.99 5.46 -5.59
CA ALA A 111 -1.77 6.27 -5.80
C ALA A 111 -1.28 6.95 -4.52
N ASP A 112 -2.20 7.38 -3.64
CA ASP A 112 -1.85 8.05 -2.38
C ASP A 112 -1.22 7.09 -1.38
N ASP A 113 0.01 7.39 -0.96
CA ASP A 113 0.83 6.53 -0.11
C ASP A 113 0.18 6.27 1.26
N LYS A 114 -0.44 7.31 1.84
CA LYS A 114 -1.08 7.20 3.17
C LYS A 114 -2.31 6.31 3.08
N THR A 115 -3.19 6.56 2.13
CA THR A 115 -4.40 5.76 1.90
C THR A 115 -4.04 4.30 1.62
N ARG A 116 -3.01 4.06 0.84
CA ARG A 116 -2.53 2.71 0.52
C ARG A 116 -1.98 2.00 1.76
N ALA A 117 -1.17 2.70 2.58
CA ALA A 117 -0.66 2.17 3.84
C ALA A 117 -1.80 1.80 4.82
N ASP A 118 -2.85 2.64 4.88
CA ASP A 118 -4.01 2.42 5.74
C ASP A 118 -4.80 1.17 5.32
N VAL A 119 -5.07 1.01 4.02
CA VAL A 119 -5.75 -0.19 3.48
C VAL A 119 -4.93 -1.45 3.74
N ILE A 120 -3.62 -1.40 3.54
CA ILE A 120 -2.73 -2.54 3.79
C ILE A 120 -2.73 -2.91 5.27
N ALA A 121 -2.70 -1.92 6.17
CA ALA A 121 -2.78 -2.15 7.61
C ALA A 121 -4.11 -2.78 8.00
N TYR A 122 -5.23 -2.33 7.44
CA TYR A 122 -6.53 -2.97 7.64
C TYR A 122 -6.53 -4.42 7.16
N LEU A 123 -6.06 -4.70 5.93
CA LEU A 123 -5.97 -6.06 5.40
C LEU A 123 -5.12 -6.99 6.27
N ALA A 124 -4.06 -6.46 6.89
CA ALA A 124 -3.19 -7.22 7.79
C ALA A 124 -3.89 -7.64 9.10
N THR A 125 -4.96 -6.96 9.50
CA THR A 125 -5.77 -7.36 10.66
C THR A 125 -6.70 -8.53 10.37
N LEU A 126 -6.99 -8.79 9.10
CA LEU A 126 -7.96 -9.80 8.68
C LEU A 126 -7.30 -11.19 8.63
N LYS A 127 -7.45 -11.96 9.69
CA LYS A 127 -6.92 -13.34 9.77
C LYS A 127 -8.03 -14.35 9.42
N LYS A 128 -7.67 -15.40 8.66
CA LYS A 128 -8.47 -16.62 8.66
C LYS A 128 -8.21 -17.30 10.01
N GLU A 129 -9.26 -17.55 10.78
CA GLU A 129 -9.16 -18.45 11.94
C GLU A 129 -8.91 -19.87 11.40
N GLU A 130 -7.96 -20.55 11.99
CA GLU A 130 -7.68 -21.97 11.76
C GLU A 130 -8.79 -22.84 12.34
#